data_3e85f73dc8c5c72356c8d7bf03c1da58
#
_entry.id   3e85f73dc8c5c72356c8d7bf03c1da58
#
_cell.length_a   1.000
_cell.length_b   1.000
_cell.length_c   1.000
_cell.angle_alpha   90.00
_cell.angle_beta   90.00
_cell.angle_gamma   90.00
#
_symmetry.space_group_name_H-M   'P 1'
#
loop_
_entity.id
_entity.type
_entity.pdbx_description
1 polymer ?
#
loop_
_entity_poly.entity_id
_entity_poly.type
_entity_poly.pdbx_seq_one_letter_code
_entity_poly.pdbx_strand_id
1 'polypeptide(L)'
;MGFEYKNVWVVSYNNAFKTSNTDSLDTYYETLSQNLRALPGVKEISFCSDNVPFSQNSWEGGANYNGKQVGGVNQYTVDDTYNTTMTTQLLEGRWFNKADMVAKNQPIIISSDLKEKFFGTGQAVGKLIGDGDQPGHDKKLMKVIGVIQGIKANGDYRPAGYGVYHRVDTGSYHWLGRIMVRVNEGTTAAFEARLYKILANYMKNSNVEIEHLTKKRVEANYFTVVPMIVLGIVGGFLVINVALGLFGVLWYNINKRRGEIGLRRAVGATGSSVSTQLITESMILATLSLIIGAFFAVQMPLLNVFDLAAGIYLVAMALSIIFIYLLVFLCSLYPGKQAAAIYPAVALHED
;
A
#
# COMPACT_ATOMS: atom_id res chain seq x y z
N MET A 1 11.72 -1.57 2.36
CA MET A 1 11.50 -0.72 1.18
C MET A 1 12.08 -1.33 -0.11
N GLY A 2 13.22 -2.01 -0.03
CA GLY A 2 13.96 -2.52 -1.19
C GLY A 2 14.88 -1.49 -1.84
N PHE A 3 14.89 -0.26 -1.37
CA PHE A 3 15.75 0.83 -1.84
C PHE A 3 15.96 1.88 -0.75
N GLU A 4 16.99 2.73 -0.92
CA GLU A 4 17.31 3.84 -0.02
C GLU A 4 16.64 5.12 -0.53
N TYR A 5 15.75 5.70 0.28
CA TYR A 5 15.02 6.93 -0.05
C TYR A 5 15.53 8.18 0.68
N LYS A 6 16.33 8.00 1.74
CA LYS A 6 16.95 9.12 2.45
C LYS A 6 18.00 9.77 1.57
N ASN A 7 18.08 11.09 1.64
CA ASN A 7 19.04 11.88 0.84
C ASN A 7 18.92 11.64 -0.68
N VAL A 8 17.74 11.24 -1.15
CA VAL A 8 17.42 11.18 -2.58
C VAL A 8 16.37 12.22 -2.89
N TRP A 9 16.69 13.09 -3.85
CA TRP A 9 15.79 14.11 -4.37
C TRP A 9 15.32 13.71 -5.76
N VAL A 10 14.09 14.07 -6.07
CA VAL A 10 13.46 13.84 -7.39
C VAL A 10 13.31 15.19 -8.06
N VAL A 11 13.97 15.36 -9.18
CA VAL A 11 13.75 16.51 -10.07
C VAL A 11 12.75 16.10 -11.13
N SER A 12 11.60 16.75 -11.12
CA SER A 12 10.57 16.61 -12.15
C SER A 12 10.78 17.70 -13.21
N TYR A 13 10.67 17.33 -14.48
CA TYR A 13 10.73 18.28 -15.58
C TYR A 13 9.81 17.83 -16.72
N ASN A 14 9.28 18.80 -17.45
CA ASN A 14 8.53 18.49 -18.67
C ASN A 14 9.52 18.27 -19.80
N ASN A 15 9.48 17.07 -20.38
CA ASN A 15 10.34 16.71 -21.49
C ASN A 15 9.86 17.38 -22.80
N ALA A 16 9.91 18.71 -22.82
CA ALA A 16 9.47 19.52 -23.96
C ALA A 16 10.62 19.74 -24.97
N PHE A 17 11.38 18.68 -25.27
CA PHE A 17 12.40 18.80 -26.32
C PHE A 17 11.72 19.00 -27.68
N LYS A 18 12.08 20.10 -28.34
CA LYS A 18 11.60 20.39 -29.68
C LYS A 18 12.31 19.56 -30.76
N THR A 19 13.37 18.84 -30.41
CA THR A 19 14.14 18.02 -31.32
C THR A 19 13.91 16.54 -31.10
N SER A 20 13.70 15.81 -32.16
CA SER A 20 13.71 14.35 -32.20
C SER A 20 15.07 13.77 -32.62
N ASN A 21 16.10 14.63 -32.79
CA ASN A 21 17.42 14.16 -33.13
C ASN A 21 18.09 13.50 -31.93
N THR A 22 18.27 12.19 -32.01
CA THR A 22 18.79 11.31 -30.95
C THR A 22 20.23 11.68 -30.56
N ASP A 23 21.10 12.05 -31.51
CA ASP A 23 22.48 12.41 -31.20
C ASP A 23 22.56 13.70 -30.39
N SER A 24 21.67 14.64 -30.66
CA SER A 24 21.55 15.87 -29.88
C SER A 24 21.05 15.62 -28.47
N LEU A 25 20.14 14.67 -28.31
CA LEU A 25 19.61 14.26 -26.98
C LEU A 25 20.66 13.51 -26.15
N ASP A 26 21.44 12.62 -26.78
CA ASP A 26 22.57 11.94 -26.13
C ASP A 26 23.57 12.93 -25.54
N THR A 27 24.04 13.85 -26.39
CA THR A 27 24.99 14.90 -25.99
C THR A 27 24.44 15.79 -24.89
N TYR A 28 23.15 16.11 -24.97
CA TYR A 28 22.46 16.91 -23.95
C TYR A 28 22.44 16.19 -22.59
N TYR A 29 21.97 14.94 -22.56
CA TYR A 29 21.89 14.17 -21.30
C TYR A 29 23.27 13.88 -20.71
N GLU A 30 24.27 13.58 -21.55
CA GLU A 30 25.66 13.39 -21.09
C GLU A 30 26.23 14.67 -20.48
N THR A 31 26.06 15.81 -21.13
CA THR A 31 26.54 17.12 -20.66
C THR A 31 25.83 17.48 -19.33
N LEU A 32 24.51 17.34 -19.27
CA LEU A 32 23.75 17.59 -18.06
C LEU A 32 24.22 16.68 -16.91
N SER A 33 24.40 15.39 -17.18
CA SER A 33 24.89 14.41 -16.23
C SER A 33 26.25 14.81 -15.64
N GLN A 34 27.20 15.16 -16.48
CA GLN A 34 28.54 15.60 -16.06
C GLN A 34 28.48 16.84 -15.17
N ASN A 35 27.68 17.84 -15.55
CA ASN A 35 27.56 19.08 -14.79
C ASN A 35 26.87 18.86 -13.44
N LEU A 36 25.86 18.01 -13.37
CA LEU A 36 25.19 17.69 -12.10
C LEU A 36 26.09 16.91 -11.17
N ARG A 37 26.85 15.93 -11.69
CA ARG A 37 27.83 15.15 -10.88
C ARG A 37 28.98 15.99 -10.39
N ALA A 38 29.37 17.04 -11.12
CA ALA A 38 30.43 17.96 -10.69
C ALA A 38 30.02 18.86 -9.51
N LEU A 39 28.74 18.90 -9.15
CA LEU A 39 28.28 19.74 -8.04
C LEU A 39 28.74 19.18 -6.67
N PRO A 40 29.44 19.98 -5.86
CA PRO A 40 29.74 19.59 -4.48
C PRO A 40 28.45 19.33 -3.71
N GLY A 41 28.30 18.12 -3.21
CA GLY A 41 27.07 17.69 -2.50
C GLY A 41 26.23 16.66 -3.27
N VAL A 42 26.44 16.48 -4.57
CA VAL A 42 25.88 15.35 -5.33
C VAL A 42 26.78 14.13 -5.17
N LYS A 43 26.19 13.01 -4.79
CA LYS A 43 26.87 11.70 -4.76
C LYS A 43 26.71 10.96 -6.08
N GLU A 44 25.50 10.93 -6.59
CA GLU A 44 25.16 10.25 -7.84
C GLU A 44 23.84 10.80 -8.40
N ILE A 45 23.64 10.65 -9.70
CA ILE A 45 22.39 10.96 -10.37
C ILE A 45 21.96 9.82 -11.28
N SER A 46 20.66 9.77 -11.55
CA SER A 46 20.09 8.82 -12.50
C SER A 46 18.92 9.45 -13.24
N PHE A 47 18.85 9.25 -14.54
CA PHE A 47 17.68 9.58 -15.34
C PHE A 47 16.72 8.42 -15.43
N CYS A 48 15.42 8.69 -15.23
CA CYS A 48 14.40 7.65 -15.25
C CYS A 48 13.05 8.18 -15.74
N SER A 49 12.16 7.23 -16.01
CA SER A 49 10.76 7.49 -16.33
C SER A 49 9.99 8.13 -15.18
N ASP A 50 8.79 8.63 -15.46
CA ASP A 50 7.96 9.39 -14.51
C ASP A 50 7.43 8.61 -13.32
N ASN A 51 7.39 7.29 -13.41
CA ASN A 51 6.87 6.40 -12.37
C ASN A 51 7.91 6.08 -11.29
N VAL A 52 8.55 7.11 -10.75
CA VAL A 52 9.48 6.96 -9.61
C VAL A 52 8.75 6.49 -8.35
N PRO A 53 9.45 5.87 -7.40
CA PRO A 53 8.85 5.50 -6.12
C PRO A 53 8.14 6.68 -5.44
N PHE A 54 6.99 6.39 -4.83
CA PHE A 54 6.12 7.36 -4.17
C PHE A 54 5.49 8.41 -5.09
N SER A 55 5.53 8.21 -6.42
CA SER A 55 4.73 8.99 -7.35
C SER A 55 3.34 8.37 -7.53
N GLN A 56 2.39 9.18 -8.01
CA GLN A 56 1.07 8.67 -8.40
C GLN A 56 1.04 8.13 -9.83
N ASN A 57 2.15 8.26 -10.55
CA ASN A 57 2.27 7.75 -11.89
C ASN A 57 2.65 6.27 -11.84
N SER A 58 1.88 5.43 -12.51
CA SER A 58 2.20 4.02 -12.74
C SER A 58 2.17 3.75 -14.24
N TRP A 59 3.17 3.03 -14.71
CA TRP A 59 3.19 2.51 -16.07
C TRP A 59 3.12 1.00 -15.96
N GLU A 60 1.92 0.49 -16.06
CA GLU A 60 1.66 -0.93 -15.90
C GLU A 60 1.48 -1.60 -17.26
N GLY A 61 2.12 -2.73 -17.41
CA GLY A 61 2.00 -3.62 -18.55
C GLY A 61 1.79 -5.06 -18.10
N GLY A 62 1.99 -5.98 -19.04
CA GLY A 62 2.03 -7.40 -18.77
C GLY A 62 3.44 -7.96 -18.86
N ALA A 63 3.60 -9.19 -18.38
CA ALA A 63 4.75 -10.02 -18.64
C ALA A 63 4.29 -11.47 -18.90
N ASN A 64 4.97 -12.19 -19.81
CA ASN A 64 4.62 -13.54 -20.19
C ASN A 64 5.84 -14.45 -20.19
N TYR A 65 5.70 -15.61 -19.57
CA TYR A 65 6.70 -16.67 -19.60
C TYR A 65 6.03 -18.03 -19.73
N ASN A 66 6.38 -18.79 -20.78
CA ASN A 66 5.85 -20.14 -21.04
C ASN A 66 4.32 -20.24 -20.96
N GLY A 67 3.62 -19.25 -21.53
CA GLY A 67 2.15 -19.20 -21.51
C GLY A 67 1.52 -18.70 -20.22
N LYS A 68 2.31 -18.48 -19.17
CA LYS A 68 1.86 -17.85 -17.92
C LYS A 68 1.94 -16.35 -18.05
N GLN A 69 0.79 -15.68 -18.03
CA GLN A 69 0.70 -14.22 -18.11
C GLN A 69 0.52 -13.60 -16.72
N VAL A 70 1.20 -12.49 -16.48
CA VAL A 70 1.07 -11.67 -15.27
C VAL A 70 0.79 -10.22 -15.69
N GLY A 71 -0.33 -9.67 -15.23
CA GLY A 71 -0.69 -8.26 -15.41
C GLY A 71 -0.26 -7.41 -14.20
N GLY A 72 -0.42 -6.09 -14.32
CA GLY A 72 -0.06 -5.15 -13.25
C GLY A 72 1.44 -5.10 -12.97
N VAL A 73 2.26 -5.31 -14.00
CA VAL A 73 3.71 -5.25 -13.92
C VAL A 73 4.16 -3.83 -14.21
N ASN A 74 4.75 -3.17 -13.23
CA ASN A 74 5.31 -1.83 -13.41
C ASN A 74 6.52 -1.86 -14.35
N GLN A 75 6.49 -1.01 -15.37
CA GLN A 75 7.55 -0.87 -16.38
C GLN A 75 8.37 0.38 -16.07
N TYR A 76 9.61 0.21 -15.65
CA TYR A 76 10.52 1.31 -15.32
C TYR A 76 11.57 1.47 -16.44
N THR A 77 11.76 2.69 -16.94
CA THR A 77 12.89 3.00 -17.81
C THR A 77 13.94 3.72 -16.99
N VAL A 78 15.14 3.17 -16.90
CA VAL A 78 16.20 3.63 -16.00
C VAL A 78 17.57 3.60 -16.70
N ASP A 79 18.47 4.45 -16.25
CA ASP A 79 19.86 4.44 -16.74
C ASP A 79 20.77 3.48 -15.95
N ASP A 80 22.04 3.42 -16.35
CA ASP A 80 23.03 2.52 -15.75
C ASP A 80 23.34 2.85 -14.29
N THR A 81 23.05 4.06 -13.82
CA THR A 81 23.35 4.56 -12.47
C THR A 81 22.18 4.52 -11.51
N TYR A 82 21.00 4.09 -11.97
CA TYR A 82 19.81 4.02 -11.11
C TYR A 82 20.03 3.12 -9.88
N ASN A 83 20.68 1.97 -10.05
CA ASN A 83 20.97 1.06 -8.95
C ASN A 83 21.84 1.70 -7.86
N THR A 84 22.88 2.42 -8.24
CA THR A 84 23.76 3.12 -7.29
C THR A 84 23.09 4.33 -6.67
N THR A 85 22.26 5.05 -7.45
CA THR A 85 21.50 6.20 -6.96
C THR A 85 20.42 5.79 -5.95
N MET A 86 19.71 4.69 -6.20
CA MET A 86 18.64 4.19 -5.33
C MET A 86 19.12 3.16 -4.32
N THR A 87 20.35 2.66 -4.45
CA THR A 87 20.93 1.59 -3.61
C THR A 87 19.98 0.37 -3.55
N THR A 88 19.49 -0.06 -4.73
CA THR A 88 18.65 -1.25 -4.81
C THR A 88 19.50 -2.50 -4.63
N GLN A 89 18.99 -3.50 -3.92
CA GLN A 89 19.72 -4.73 -3.67
C GLN A 89 19.61 -5.67 -4.88
N LEU A 90 20.73 -5.93 -5.53
CA LEU A 90 20.83 -6.95 -6.58
C LEU A 90 20.91 -8.34 -5.94
N LEU A 91 19.99 -9.23 -6.30
CA LEU A 91 19.89 -10.60 -5.77
C LEU A 91 20.53 -11.62 -6.69
N GLU A 92 20.39 -11.45 -8.01
CA GLU A 92 20.94 -12.35 -9.03
C GLU A 92 21.45 -11.54 -10.23
N GLY A 93 22.48 -12.06 -10.90
CA GLY A 93 23.00 -11.51 -12.13
C GLY A 93 23.74 -10.18 -11.96
N ARG A 94 23.48 -9.23 -12.84
CA ARG A 94 24.15 -7.92 -12.87
C ARG A 94 23.18 -6.79 -13.22
N TRP A 95 23.61 -5.56 -12.94
CA TRP A 95 22.95 -4.35 -13.41
C TRP A 95 23.32 -4.03 -14.87
N PHE A 96 22.64 -3.07 -15.47
CA PHE A 96 22.90 -2.56 -16.83
C PHE A 96 24.29 -1.94 -16.96
N ASN A 97 24.83 -2.03 -18.16
CA ASN A 97 26.05 -1.34 -18.58
C ASN A 97 26.00 -0.94 -20.07
N LYS A 98 26.99 -0.18 -20.53
CA LYS A 98 27.04 0.32 -21.91
C LYS A 98 27.05 -0.79 -22.99
N ALA A 99 27.57 -1.98 -22.69
CA ALA A 99 27.58 -3.08 -23.65
C ALA A 99 26.19 -3.66 -23.95
N ASP A 100 25.21 -3.37 -23.10
CA ASP A 100 23.82 -3.82 -23.28
C ASP A 100 23.09 -3.11 -24.44
N MET A 101 23.63 -2.00 -24.97
CA MET A 101 23.07 -1.27 -26.11
C MET A 101 23.03 -2.07 -27.41
N VAL A 102 23.97 -3.02 -27.60
CA VAL A 102 24.10 -3.81 -28.81
C VAL A 102 23.59 -5.24 -28.66
N ALA A 103 22.89 -5.54 -27.57
CA ALA A 103 22.38 -6.86 -27.29
C ALA A 103 21.27 -7.28 -28.27
N LYS A 104 21.32 -8.52 -28.78
CA LYS A 104 20.32 -9.07 -29.72
C LYS A 104 18.91 -9.07 -29.11
N ASN A 105 18.77 -9.44 -27.84
CA ASN A 105 17.53 -9.36 -27.08
C ASN A 105 17.66 -8.23 -26.07
N GLN A 106 16.64 -7.39 -25.96
CA GLN A 106 16.64 -6.29 -25.02
C GLN A 106 16.88 -6.83 -23.58
N PRO A 107 17.95 -6.39 -22.91
CA PRO A 107 18.21 -6.80 -21.54
C PRO A 107 17.21 -6.14 -20.60
N ILE A 108 16.72 -6.90 -19.64
CA ILE A 108 15.83 -6.43 -18.58
C ILE A 108 16.29 -6.92 -17.22
N ILE A 109 15.91 -6.19 -16.20
CA ILE A 109 16.03 -6.59 -14.80
C ILE A 109 14.62 -6.71 -14.22
N ILE A 110 14.38 -7.72 -13.42
CA ILE A 110 13.05 -7.97 -12.83
C ILE A 110 13.10 -7.91 -11.31
N SER A 111 11.94 -7.64 -10.70
CA SER A 111 11.79 -7.72 -9.25
C SER A 111 11.77 -9.17 -8.75
N SER A 112 12.16 -9.38 -7.49
CA SER A 112 12.07 -10.69 -6.81
C SER A 112 10.67 -11.28 -6.84
N ASP A 113 9.65 -10.43 -6.71
CA ASP A 113 8.24 -10.84 -6.69
C ASP A 113 7.80 -11.39 -8.06
N LEU A 114 8.25 -10.74 -9.16
CA LEU A 114 8.00 -11.24 -10.51
C LEU A 114 8.79 -12.52 -10.80
N LYS A 115 10.05 -12.60 -10.31
CA LYS A 115 10.84 -13.84 -10.38
C LYS A 115 10.12 -14.99 -9.69
N GLU A 116 9.67 -14.81 -8.47
CA GLU A 116 8.95 -15.83 -7.70
C GLU A 116 7.68 -16.28 -8.43
N LYS A 117 6.96 -15.34 -9.03
CA LYS A 117 5.73 -15.61 -9.79
C LYS A 117 5.96 -16.48 -11.01
N PHE A 118 7.07 -16.30 -11.76
CA PHE A 118 7.37 -17.05 -12.97
C PHE A 118 8.21 -18.29 -12.72
N PHE A 119 9.21 -18.20 -11.87
CA PHE A 119 10.27 -19.20 -11.73
C PHE A 119 10.31 -19.88 -10.35
N GLY A 120 9.53 -19.38 -9.35
CA GLY A 120 9.62 -19.86 -7.98
C GLY A 120 11.04 -19.70 -7.43
N THR A 121 11.63 -20.81 -6.96
CA THR A 121 13.01 -20.86 -6.47
C THR A 121 14.05 -21.03 -7.60
N GLY A 122 13.60 -21.19 -8.86
CA GLY A 122 14.48 -21.40 -10.01
C GLY A 122 15.25 -20.15 -10.42
N GLN A 123 16.30 -20.34 -11.23
CA GLN A 123 17.10 -19.24 -11.78
C GLN A 123 16.35 -18.48 -12.85
N ALA A 124 16.32 -17.14 -12.74
CA ALA A 124 15.67 -16.25 -13.71
C ALA A 124 16.67 -15.70 -14.75
N VAL A 125 17.93 -15.48 -14.37
CA VAL A 125 18.95 -14.90 -15.23
C VAL A 125 19.20 -15.77 -16.45
N GLY A 126 19.21 -15.13 -17.62
CA GLY A 126 19.38 -15.79 -18.92
C GLY A 126 18.07 -16.23 -19.59
N LYS A 127 16.94 -16.23 -18.86
CA LYS A 127 15.62 -16.57 -19.42
C LYS A 127 15.08 -15.45 -20.30
N LEU A 128 14.23 -15.82 -21.26
CA LEU A 128 13.52 -14.88 -22.14
C LEU A 128 12.09 -14.73 -21.66
N ILE A 129 11.68 -13.51 -21.43
CA ILE A 129 10.32 -13.11 -21.03
C ILE A 129 9.71 -12.27 -22.17
N GLY A 130 8.45 -12.51 -22.52
CA GLY A 130 7.70 -11.67 -23.43
C GLY A 130 7.03 -10.51 -22.71
N ASP A 131 6.84 -9.37 -23.40
CA ASP A 131 5.91 -8.36 -22.97
C ASP A 131 4.50 -8.95 -23.06
N GLY A 132 3.74 -8.93 -21.99
CA GLY A 132 2.45 -9.62 -21.90
C GLY A 132 1.32 -8.97 -22.69
N ASP A 133 1.59 -7.91 -23.48
CA ASP A 133 0.59 -7.12 -24.15
C ASP A 133 0.24 -7.61 -25.55
N GLN A 134 -0.96 -8.08 -25.68
CA GLN A 134 -1.79 -8.30 -26.86
C GLN A 134 -1.53 -9.55 -27.72
N PRO A 135 -2.58 -10.33 -27.98
CA PRO A 135 -2.56 -11.38 -29.00
C PRO A 135 -2.44 -10.72 -30.40
N GLY A 136 -1.33 -10.92 -31.07
CA GLY A 136 -1.14 -10.51 -32.46
C GLY A 136 0.02 -9.55 -32.77
N HIS A 137 0.69 -9.00 -31.74
CA HIS A 137 1.98 -8.33 -31.96
C HIS A 137 3.14 -9.31 -31.80
N ASP A 138 4.15 -9.17 -32.66
CA ASP A 138 5.40 -9.93 -32.56
C ASP A 138 5.93 -9.80 -31.12
N LYS A 139 5.88 -10.88 -30.37
CA LYS A 139 6.29 -10.91 -28.95
C LYS A 139 7.75 -10.53 -28.85
N LYS A 140 8.04 -9.30 -28.48
CA LYS A 140 9.40 -8.87 -28.21
C LYS A 140 9.93 -9.64 -27.01
N LEU A 141 10.85 -10.58 -27.27
CA LEU A 141 11.48 -11.37 -26.24
C LEU A 141 12.62 -10.57 -25.61
N MET A 142 12.53 -10.38 -24.30
CA MET A 142 13.48 -9.64 -23.48
C MET A 142 14.28 -10.65 -22.63
N LYS A 143 15.58 -10.42 -22.48
CA LYS A 143 16.46 -11.30 -21.71
C LYS A 143 16.66 -10.79 -20.30
N VAL A 144 16.31 -11.61 -19.31
CA VAL A 144 16.59 -11.31 -17.91
C VAL A 144 18.10 -11.37 -17.67
N ILE A 145 18.71 -10.26 -17.25
CA ILE A 145 20.14 -10.16 -16.92
C ILE A 145 20.39 -10.00 -15.42
N GLY A 146 19.37 -9.59 -14.66
CA GLY A 146 19.47 -9.43 -13.22
C GLY A 146 18.12 -9.51 -12.54
N VAL A 147 18.15 -9.73 -11.23
CA VAL A 147 17.00 -9.70 -10.34
C VAL A 147 17.34 -8.79 -9.15
N ILE A 148 16.46 -7.85 -8.87
CA ILE A 148 16.58 -6.98 -7.69
C ILE A 148 15.50 -7.30 -6.67
N GLN A 149 15.74 -6.93 -5.42
CA GLN A 149 14.71 -6.98 -4.39
C GLN A 149 13.51 -6.12 -4.81
N GLY A 150 12.29 -6.66 -4.64
CA GLY A 150 11.07 -5.90 -4.91
C GLY A 150 11.01 -4.59 -4.12
N ILE A 151 10.59 -3.52 -4.78
CA ILE A 151 10.51 -2.19 -4.18
C ILE A 151 9.08 -1.84 -3.78
N LYS A 152 8.90 -1.24 -2.60
CA LYS A 152 7.62 -0.68 -2.14
C LYS A 152 7.42 0.72 -2.73
N ALA A 153 7.14 0.79 -4.02
CA ALA A 153 6.98 2.05 -4.73
C ALA A 153 5.75 2.86 -4.30
N ASN A 154 4.71 2.20 -3.78
CA ASN A 154 3.42 2.82 -3.45
C ASN A 154 3.25 3.14 -1.94
N GLY A 155 4.32 3.18 -1.17
CA GLY A 155 4.32 3.50 0.26
C GLY A 155 4.54 2.29 1.17
N ASP A 156 4.55 2.55 2.47
CA ASP A 156 4.93 1.57 3.50
C ASP A 156 3.91 0.45 3.66
N TYR A 157 2.64 0.76 3.44
CA TYR A 157 1.49 -0.10 3.74
C TYR A 157 1.07 -0.99 2.56
N ARG A 158 1.71 -0.81 1.39
CA ARG A 158 1.46 -1.65 0.22
C ARG A 158 2.59 -2.66 0.03
N PRO A 159 2.29 -3.86 -0.49
CA PRO A 159 3.33 -4.83 -0.84
C PRO A 159 4.23 -4.27 -1.94
N ALA A 160 5.41 -4.86 -2.09
CA ALA A 160 6.21 -4.66 -3.28
C ALA A 160 5.45 -5.23 -4.48
N GLY A 161 5.43 -4.48 -5.58
CA GLY A 161 4.75 -4.90 -6.81
C GLY A 161 5.68 -5.63 -7.77
N TYR A 162 5.10 -6.22 -8.80
CA TYR A 162 5.87 -6.74 -9.92
C TYR A 162 6.53 -5.59 -10.67
N GLY A 163 7.81 -5.72 -11.00
CA GLY A 163 8.55 -4.69 -11.71
C GLY A 163 9.46 -5.27 -12.78
N VAL A 164 9.47 -4.61 -13.93
CA VAL A 164 10.43 -4.81 -15.02
C VAL A 164 11.17 -3.50 -15.26
N TYR A 165 12.49 -3.56 -15.30
CA TYR A 165 13.36 -2.44 -15.53
C TYR A 165 13.96 -2.55 -16.92
N HIS A 166 13.78 -1.50 -17.71
CA HIS A 166 14.33 -1.37 -19.05
C HIS A 166 15.48 -0.36 -19.00
N ARG A 167 16.54 -0.67 -19.71
CA ARG A 167 17.64 0.28 -19.88
C ARG A 167 17.21 1.42 -20.81
N VAL A 168 17.58 2.65 -20.45
CA VAL A 168 17.44 3.81 -21.33
C VAL A 168 18.21 3.56 -22.63
N ASP A 169 17.55 3.77 -23.75
CA ASP A 169 18.09 3.76 -25.09
C ASP A 169 17.73 5.04 -25.84
N THR A 170 18.24 5.24 -27.04
CA THR A 170 18.00 6.42 -27.86
C THR A 170 16.54 6.65 -28.20
N GLY A 171 15.72 5.58 -28.26
CA GLY A 171 14.28 5.67 -28.50
C GLY A 171 13.48 6.04 -27.26
N SER A 172 14.04 5.88 -26.07
CA SER A 172 13.33 6.09 -24.81
C SER A 172 13.56 7.45 -24.15
N TYR A 173 14.39 8.35 -24.75
CA TYR A 173 14.66 9.67 -24.17
C TYR A 173 13.42 10.52 -23.93
N HIS A 174 12.38 10.41 -24.74
CA HIS A 174 11.13 11.14 -24.53
C HIS A 174 10.29 10.62 -23.36
N TRP A 175 10.61 9.46 -22.85
CA TRP A 175 9.95 8.90 -21.68
C TRP A 175 10.66 9.26 -20.37
N LEU A 176 11.83 9.92 -20.46
CA LEU A 176 12.54 10.41 -19.28
C LEU A 176 11.94 11.73 -18.83
N GLY A 177 11.39 11.74 -17.63
CA GLY A 177 10.77 12.92 -17.03
C GLY A 177 11.30 13.21 -15.62
N ARG A 178 12.22 12.39 -15.13
CA ARG A 178 12.75 12.51 -13.75
C ARG A 178 14.26 12.35 -13.72
N ILE A 179 14.87 13.12 -12.81
CA ILE A 179 16.25 12.93 -12.40
C ILE A 179 16.24 12.59 -10.91
N MET A 180 16.74 11.42 -10.58
CA MET A 180 17.01 11.05 -9.19
C MET A 180 18.38 11.57 -8.82
N VAL A 181 18.47 12.38 -7.77
CA VAL A 181 19.71 12.98 -7.29
C VAL A 181 20.00 12.50 -5.88
N ARG A 182 21.03 11.70 -5.71
CA ARG A 182 21.51 11.33 -4.37
C ARG A 182 22.46 12.41 -3.88
N VAL A 183 22.14 12.98 -2.74
CA VAL A 183 22.91 14.07 -2.13
C VAL A 183 23.64 13.60 -0.86
N ASN A 184 24.62 14.38 -0.43
CA ASN A 184 25.29 14.18 0.85
C ASN A 184 24.33 14.45 2.01
N GLU A 185 24.59 13.81 3.16
CA GLU A 185 23.88 14.12 4.40
C GLU A 185 24.13 15.58 4.81
N GLY A 186 23.10 16.23 5.35
CA GLY A 186 23.19 17.62 5.78
C GLY A 186 23.15 18.64 4.63
N THR A 187 22.81 18.21 3.41
CA THR A 187 22.63 19.13 2.28
C THR A 187 21.50 20.14 2.58
N THR A 188 21.80 21.42 2.37
CA THR A 188 20.96 22.56 2.80
C THR A 188 20.08 23.08 1.68
N ALA A 189 19.08 23.92 2.03
CA ALA A 189 18.23 24.65 1.09
C ALA A 189 19.04 25.56 0.12
N ALA A 190 20.21 26.05 0.56
CA ALA A 190 21.11 26.81 -0.31
C ALA A 190 21.65 25.96 -1.49
N PHE A 191 21.92 24.68 -1.24
CA PHE A 191 22.30 23.75 -2.29
C PHE A 191 21.13 23.46 -3.23
N GLU A 192 19.92 23.27 -2.68
CA GLU A 192 18.70 23.06 -3.48
C GLU A 192 18.46 24.24 -4.44
N ALA A 193 18.59 25.47 -3.96
CA ALA A 193 18.48 26.67 -4.79
C ALA A 193 19.56 26.74 -5.88
N ARG A 194 20.79 26.26 -5.59
CA ARG A 194 21.87 26.17 -6.59
C ARG A 194 21.55 25.12 -7.65
N LEU A 195 21.11 23.94 -7.22
CA LEU A 195 20.70 22.85 -8.11
C LEU A 195 19.57 23.31 -9.03
N TYR A 196 18.55 23.96 -8.47
CA TYR A 196 17.43 24.52 -9.23
C TYR A 196 17.91 25.51 -10.30
N LYS A 197 18.80 26.45 -9.95
CA LYS A 197 19.33 27.43 -10.93
C LYS A 197 20.05 26.76 -12.09
N ILE A 198 20.83 25.73 -11.82
CA ILE A 198 21.55 24.99 -12.87
C ILE A 198 20.55 24.28 -13.76
N LEU A 199 19.60 23.54 -13.19
CA LEU A 199 18.58 22.83 -13.94
C LEU A 199 17.72 23.79 -14.78
N ALA A 200 17.29 24.91 -14.22
CA ALA A 200 16.52 25.93 -14.94
C ALA A 200 17.28 26.53 -16.11
N ASN A 201 18.61 26.67 -16.02
CA ASN A 201 19.44 27.13 -17.13
C ASN A 201 19.57 26.12 -18.27
N TYR A 202 19.67 24.81 -17.93
CA TYR A 202 19.69 23.73 -18.92
C TYR A 202 18.32 23.45 -19.54
N MET A 203 17.26 23.60 -18.73
CA MET A 203 15.89 23.24 -19.08
C MET A 203 14.99 24.48 -19.24
N LYS A 204 15.45 25.47 -20.03
CA LYS A 204 14.82 26.81 -20.16
C LYS A 204 13.32 26.80 -20.52
N ASN A 205 12.84 25.73 -21.14
CA ASN A 205 11.44 25.59 -21.58
C ASN A 205 10.65 24.57 -20.72
N SER A 206 11.22 24.10 -19.63
CA SER A 206 10.60 23.11 -18.76
C SER A 206 10.27 23.71 -17.39
N ASN A 207 9.12 23.33 -16.85
CA ASN A 207 8.85 23.57 -15.45
C ASN A 207 9.66 22.56 -14.63
N VAL A 208 10.63 23.05 -13.86
CA VAL A 208 11.50 22.21 -13.03
C VAL A 208 10.99 22.27 -11.59
N GLU A 209 10.77 21.11 -11.00
CA GLU A 209 10.37 20.98 -9.60
C GLU A 209 11.33 20.02 -8.88
N ILE A 210 11.75 20.37 -7.67
CA ILE A 210 12.61 19.53 -6.83
C ILE A 210 11.81 19.08 -5.63
N GLU A 211 11.70 17.78 -5.43
CA GLU A 211 11.00 17.17 -4.31
C GLU A 211 11.93 16.19 -3.58
N HIS A 212 11.79 16.09 -2.29
CA HIS A 212 12.53 15.10 -1.50
C HIS A 212 11.76 13.78 -1.44
N LEU A 213 12.44 12.67 -1.71
CA LEU A 213 11.79 11.35 -1.71
C LEU A 213 11.24 10.97 -0.33
N THR A 214 11.81 11.50 0.74
CA THR A 214 11.30 11.39 2.11
C THR A 214 9.92 12.03 2.27
N LYS A 215 9.70 13.22 1.66
CA LYS A 215 8.41 13.92 1.68
C LYS A 215 7.39 13.17 0.83
N LYS A 216 7.76 12.76 -0.38
CA LYS A 216 6.91 11.95 -1.27
C LYS A 216 6.46 10.64 -0.60
N ARG A 217 7.31 9.99 0.18
CA ARG A 217 6.93 8.80 0.97
C ARG A 217 5.82 9.10 1.97
N VAL A 218 5.91 10.22 2.68
CA VAL A 218 4.87 10.64 3.63
C VAL A 218 3.57 10.91 2.91
N GLU A 219 3.63 11.62 1.78
CA GLU A 219 2.45 11.93 0.95
C GLU A 219 1.81 10.66 0.38
N ALA A 220 2.60 9.71 -0.12
CA ALA A 220 2.10 8.42 -0.59
C ALA A 220 1.39 7.63 0.52
N ASN A 221 1.89 7.69 1.76
CA ASN A 221 1.28 7.05 2.90
C ASN A 221 -0.07 7.68 3.29
N TYR A 222 -0.28 8.98 3.06
CA TYR A 222 -1.56 9.64 3.35
C TYR A 222 -2.73 9.01 2.60
N PHE A 223 -2.54 8.52 1.38
CA PHE A 223 -3.60 7.83 0.61
C PHE A 223 -4.10 6.55 1.29
N THR A 224 -3.28 5.94 2.15
CA THR A 224 -3.69 4.76 2.93
C THR A 224 -4.13 5.15 4.34
N VAL A 225 -3.40 6.05 5.00
CA VAL A 225 -3.62 6.39 6.41
C VAL A 225 -4.87 7.25 6.61
N VAL A 226 -5.14 8.22 5.72
CA VAL A 226 -6.31 9.11 5.86
C VAL A 226 -7.63 8.35 5.77
N PRO A 227 -7.89 7.49 4.75
CA PRO A 227 -9.10 6.67 4.74
C PRO A 227 -9.22 5.76 5.97
N MET A 228 -8.12 5.21 6.46
CA MET A 228 -8.11 4.36 7.65
C MET A 228 -8.52 5.13 8.91
N ILE A 229 -8.04 6.38 9.08
CA ILE A 229 -8.45 7.26 10.18
C ILE A 229 -9.94 7.59 10.08
N VAL A 230 -10.41 7.97 8.88
CA VAL A 230 -11.83 8.29 8.65
C VAL A 230 -12.72 7.09 8.98
N LEU A 231 -12.37 5.90 8.49
CA LEU A 231 -13.09 4.66 8.81
C LEU A 231 -13.04 4.34 10.31
N GLY A 232 -11.92 4.62 10.98
CA GLY A 232 -11.78 4.46 12.42
C GLY A 232 -12.73 5.39 13.20
N ILE A 233 -12.85 6.65 12.79
CA ILE A 233 -13.77 7.62 13.41
C ILE A 233 -15.23 7.20 13.19
N VAL A 234 -15.61 6.85 11.95
CA VAL A 234 -16.97 6.39 11.63
C VAL A 234 -17.28 5.09 12.36
N GLY A 235 -16.36 4.13 12.38
CA GLY A 235 -16.50 2.87 13.11
C GLY A 235 -16.66 3.11 14.61
N GLY A 236 -15.85 3.97 15.20
CA GLY A 236 -15.96 4.36 16.61
C GLY A 236 -17.30 4.99 16.94
N PHE A 237 -17.79 5.90 16.10
CA PHE A 237 -19.12 6.49 16.22
C PHE A 237 -20.23 5.42 16.18
N LEU A 238 -20.16 4.49 15.23
CA LEU A 238 -21.13 3.40 15.13
C LEU A 238 -21.09 2.49 16.36
N VAL A 239 -19.91 2.15 16.86
CA VAL A 239 -19.76 1.35 18.10
C VAL A 239 -20.42 2.03 19.29
N ILE A 240 -20.21 3.34 19.46
CA ILE A 240 -20.86 4.12 20.55
C ILE A 240 -22.38 4.09 20.39
N ASN A 241 -22.90 4.29 19.17
CA ASN A 241 -24.35 4.26 18.93
C ASN A 241 -24.95 2.88 19.23
N VAL A 242 -24.27 1.81 18.80
CA VAL A 242 -24.70 0.43 19.07
C VAL A 242 -24.68 0.15 20.60
N ALA A 243 -23.63 0.58 21.30
CA ALA A 243 -23.53 0.42 22.75
C ALA A 243 -24.66 1.14 23.49
N LEU A 244 -24.93 2.40 23.12
CA LEU A 244 -26.03 3.19 23.70
C LEU A 244 -27.39 2.59 23.38
N GLY A 245 -27.62 2.14 22.14
CA GLY A 245 -28.85 1.49 21.73
C GLY A 245 -29.08 0.18 22.48
N LEU A 246 -28.06 -0.66 22.59
CA LEU A 246 -28.12 -1.91 23.35
C LEU A 246 -28.43 -1.63 24.84
N PHE A 247 -27.72 -0.66 25.43
CA PHE A 247 -27.96 -0.26 26.81
C PHE A 247 -29.40 0.22 27.02
N GLY A 248 -29.93 1.09 26.14
CA GLY A 248 -31.29 1.59 26.21
C GLY A 248 -32.36 0.50 26.09
N VAL A 249 -32.18 -0.43 25.15
CA VAL A 249 -33.08 -1.57 24.96
C VAL A 249 -33.07 -2.51 26.17
N LEU A 250 -31.90 -2.81 26.72
CA LEU A 250 -31.79 -3.65 27.92
C LEU A 250 -32.42 -2.96 29.13
N TRP A 251 -32.18 -1.68 29.33
CA TRP A 251 -32.81 -0.88 30.39
C TRP A 251 -34.33 -0.88 30.28
N TYR A 252 -34.86 -0.62 29.08
CA TYR A 252 -36.29 -0.65 28.83
C TYR A 252 -36.90 -2.05 29.11
N ASN A 253 -36.27 -3.10 28.63
CA ASN A 253 -36.73 -4.48 28.83
C ASN A 253 -36.76 -4.87 30.31
N ILE A 254 -35.76 -4.47 31.11
CA ILE A 254 -35.72 -4.72 32.53
C ILE A 254 -36.87 -4.00 33.24
N ASN A 255 -37.07 -2.71 32.91
CA ASN A 255 -38.17 -1.97 33.54
C ASN A 255 -39.54 -2.54 33.16
N LYS A 256 -39.75 -2.94 31.91
CA LYS A 256 -41.01 -3.57 31.45
C LYS A 256 -41.27 -4.93 32.12
N ARG A 257 -40.21 -5.69 32.48
CA ARG A 257 -40.31 -7.02 33.09
C ARG A 257 -40.06 -6.98 34.61
N ARG A 258 -40.14 -5.79 35.23
CA ARG A 258 -39.80 -5.59 36.64
C ARG A 258 -40.66 -6.41 37.57
N GLY A 259 -41.98 -6.51 37.33
CA GLY A 259 -42.90 -7.36 38.10
C GLY A 259 -42.58 -8.87 37.97
N GLU A 260 -42.27 -9.33 36.75
CA GLU A 260 -41.86 -10.72 36.50
C GLU A 260 -40.55 -11.07 37.27
N ILE A 261 -39.57 -10.15 37.21
CA ILE A 261 -38.29 -10.31 37.91
C ILE A 261 -38.53 -10.35 39.45
N GLY A 262 -39.40 -9.46 39.96
CA GLY A 262 -39.78 -9.38 41.34
C GLY A 262 -40.44 -10.69 41.85
N LEU A 263 -41.38 -11.22 41.06
CA LEU A 263 -42.04 -12.50 41.36
C LEU A 263 -41.05 -13.67 41.41
N ARG A 264 -40.16 -13.78 40.43
CA ARG A 264 -39.11 -14.83 40.43
C ARG A 264 -38.21 -14.74 41.65
N ARG A 265 -37.85 -13.53 42.07
CA ARG A 265 -37.06 -13.31 43.27
C ARG A 265 -37.83 -13.64 44.55
N ALA A 266 -39.14 -13.37 44.59
CA ALA A 266 -40.01 -13.75 45.71
C ALA A 266 -40.12 -15.27 45.87
N VAL A 267 -40.08 -16.04 44.79
CA VAL A 267 -40.12 -17.52 44.78
C VAL A 267 -38.71 -18.14 45.02
N GLY A 268 -37.67 -17.31 45.24
CA GLY A 268 -36.36 -17.79 45.68
C GLY A 268 -35.24 -17.68 44.63
N ALA A 269 -35.45 -17.07 43.45
CA ALA A 269 -34.37 -16.82 42.51
C ALA A 269 -33.34 -15.84 43.09
N THR A 270 -32.04 -16.17 42.96
CA THR A 270 -30.96 -15.28 43.38
C THR A 270 -30.79 -14.11 42.38
N GLY A 271 -30.33 -12.94 42.86
CA GLY A 271 -30.03 -11.79 41.95
C GLY A 271 -29.00 -12.15 40.90
N SER A 272 -28.02 -12.99 41.23
CA SER A 272 -27.02 -13.47 40.26
C SER A 272 -27.66 -14.30 39.14
N SER A 273 -28.63 -15.17 39.45
CA SER A 273 -29.35 -15.98 38.47
C SER A 273 -30.11 -15.09 37.47
N VAL A 274 -30.78 -14.03 37.94
CA VAL A 274 -31.48 -13.05 37.08
C VAL A 274 -30.48 -12.30 36.18
N SER A 275 -29.39 -11.80 36.76
CA SER A 275 -28.35 -11.09 35.98
C SER A 275 -27.74 -11.98 34.90
N THR A 276 -27.38 -13.23 35.26
CA THR A 276 -26.79 -14.19 34.30
C THR A 276 -27.77 -14.52 33.19
N GLN A 277 -29.05 -14.68 33.48
CA GLN A 277 -30.08 -14.92 32.46
C GLN A 277 -30.14 -13.77 31.44
N LEU A 278 -30.19 -12.50 31.88
CA LEU A 278 -30.24 -11.32 31.01
C LEU A 278 -28.98 -11.19 30.13
N ILE A 279 -27.81 -11.44 30.72
CA ILE A 279 -26.55 -11.44 29.95
C ILE A 279 -26.58 -12.55 28.91
N THR A 280 -27.03 -13.75 29.25
CA THR A 280 -27.11 -14.88 28.31
C THR A 280 -28.11 -14.61 27.19
N GLU A 281 -29.28 -14.04 27.47
CA GLU A 281 -30.25 -13.62 26.45
C GLU A 281 -29.61 -12.62 25.44
N SER A 282 -28.86 -11.64 25.96
CA SER A 282 -28.14 -10.65 25.11
C SER A 282 -27.04 -11.32 24.25
N MET A 283 -26.29 -12.27 24.82
CA MET A 283 -25.25 -13.01 24.10
C MET A 283 -25.82 -13.90 22.99
N ILE A 284 -26.97 -14.55 23.24
CA ILE A 284 -27.68 -15.35 22.21
C ILE A 284 -28.11 -14.45 21.04
N LEU A 285 -28.70 -13.28 21.33
CA LEU A 285 -29.10 -12.33 20.30
C LEU A 285 -27.90 -11.83 19.51
N ALA A 286 -26.78 -11.53 20.19
CA ALA A 286 -25.53 -11.15 19.54
C ALA A 286 -25.01 -12.28 18.62
N THR A 287 -25.10 -13.54 19.05
CA THR A 287 -24.69 -14.69 18.23
C THR A 287 -25.51 -14.77 16.93
N LEU A 288 -26.84 -14.64 17.02
CA LEU A 288 -27.71 -14.65 15.85
C LEU A 288 -27.39 -13.51 14.89
N SER A 289 -27.16 -12.30 15.41
CA SER A 289 -26.76 -11.13 14.63
C SER A 289 -25.39 -11.32 13.97
N LEU A 290 -24.43 -11.92 14.69
CA LEU A 290 -23.08 -12.21 14.18
C LEU A 290 -23.08 -13.25 13.05
N ILE A 291 -23.96 -14.24 13.09
CA ILE A 291 -24.11 -15.22 12.00
C ILE A 291 -24.48 -14.48 10.69
N ILE A 292 -25.45 -13.57 10.76
CA ILE A 292 -25.88 -12.78 9.60
C ILE A 292 -24.74 -11.84 9.17
N GLY A 293 -24.10 -11.15 10.10
CA GLY A 293 -22.97 -10.25 9.82
C GLY A 293 -21.76 -10.98 9.21
N ALA A 294 -21.42 -12.16 9.72
CA ALA A 294 -20.34 -12.98 9.20
C ALA A 294 -20.61 -13.47 7.77
N PHE A 295 -21.87 -13.79 7.45
CA PHE A 295 -22.27 -14.15 6.10
C PHE A 295 -21.93 -13.04 5.06
N PHE A 296 -22.21 -11.79 5.40
CA PHE A 296 -21.83 -10.66 4.54
C PHE A 296 -20.33 -10.38 4.55
N ALA A 297 -19.67 -10.52 5.71
CA ALA A 297 -18.25 -10.26 5.83
C ALA A 297 -17.38 -11.24 5.01
N VAL A 298 -17.78 -12.52 4.91
CA VAL A 298 -17.07 -13.55 4.13
C VAL A 298 -17.09 -13.25 2.62
N GLN A 299 -18.02 -12.45 2.14
CA GLN A 299 -18.06 -12.08 0.72
C GLN A 299 -16.86 -11.20 0.31
N MET A 300 -16.29 -10.41 1.22
CA MET A 300 -15.14 -9.54 0.93
C MET A 300 -13.89 -10.31 0.45
N PRO A 301 -13.41 -11.35 1.15
CA PRO A 301 -12.31 -12.17 0.65
C PRO A 301 -12.67 -13.01 -0.57
N LEU A 302 -13.92 -13.44 -0.72
CA LEU A 302 -14.36 -14.20 -1.91
C LEU A 302 -14.34 -13.36 -3.18
N LEU A 303 -14.68 -12.07 -3.08
CA LEU A 303 -14.66 -11.13 -4.19
C LEU A 303 -13.30 -10.46 -4.39
N ASN A 304 -12.32 -10.77 -3.55
CA ASN A 304 -10.97 -10.18 -3.55
C ASN A 304 -10.96 -8.65 -3.62
N VAL A 305 -11.84 -7.98 -2.86
CA VAL A 305 -12.19 -6.55 -3.01
C VAL A 305 -10.98 -5.61 -2.88
N PHE A 306 -9.94 -6.00 -2.12
CA PHE A 306 -8.74 -5.18 -1.87
C PHE A 306 -7.43 -5.87 -2.24
N ASP A 307 -7.47 -6.95 -3.01
CA ASP A 307 -6.28 -7.76 -3.37
C ASP A 307 -5.41 -8.18 -2.16
N LEU A 308 -6.06 -8.44 -1.01
CA LEU A 308 -5.40 -8.86 0.21
C LEU A 308 -5.47 -10.39 0.37
N ALA A 309 -4.46 -10.97 1.00
CA ALA A 309 -4.47 -12.39 1.34
C ALA A 309 -5.68 -12.74 2.22
N ALA A 310 -6.39 -13.82 1.91
CA ALA A 310 -7.59 -14.26 2.63
C ALA A 310 -7.39 -14.41 4.15
N GLY A 311 -6.16 -14.74 4.59
CA GLY A 311 -5.80 -14.82 6.01
C GLY A 311 -5.99 -13.52 6.78
N ILE A 312 -5.76 -12.36 6.14
CA ILE A 312 -5.93 -11.04 6.77
C ILE A 312 -7.41 -10.80 7.08
N TYR A 313 -8.30 -11.12 6.14
CA TYR A 313 -9.75 -11.01 6.36
C TYR A 313 -10.25 -11.94 7.48
N LEU A 314 -9.75 -13.18 7.52
CA LEU A 314 -10.13 -14.13 8.56
C LEU A 314 -9.71 -13.65 9.95
N VAL A 315 -8.50 -13.12 10.09
CA VAL A 315 -8.02 -12.55 11.37
C VAL A 315 -8.84 -11.33 11.75
N ALA A 316 -9.12 -10.42 10.82
CA ALA A 316 -9.93 -9.24 11.08
C ALA A 316 -11.37 -9.62 11.51
N MET A 317 -11.97 -10.61 10.85
CA MET A 317 -13.30 -11.11 11.18
C MET A 317 -13.31 -11.76 12.59
N ALA A 318 -12.32 -12.58 12.91
CA ALA A 318 -12.21 -13.19 14.24
C ALA A 318 -12.06 -12.14 15.35
N LEU A 319 -11.21 -11.12 15.14
CA LEU A 319 -11.04 -10.01 16.08
C LEU A 319 -12.33 -9.20 16.23
N SER A 320 -13.07 -8.96 15.15
CA SER A 320 -14.36 -8.26 15.19
C SER A 320 -15.42 -9.03 15.95
N ILE A 321 -15.49 -10.33 15.77
CA ILE A 321 -16.41 -11.21 16.53
C ILE A 321 -16.10 -11.15 18.03
N ILE A 322 -14.82 -11.29 18.41
CA ILE A 322 -14.39 -11.20 19.81
C ILE A 322 -14.73 -9.82 20.38
N PHE A 323 -14.48 -8.76 19.63
CA PHE A 323 -14.77 -7.39 20.05
C PHE A 323 -16.27 -7.16 20.27
N ILE A 324 -17.14 -7.65 19.39
CA ILE A 324 -18.60 -7.52 19.53
C ILE A 324 -19.10 -8.28 20.74
N TYR A 325 -18.62 -9.51 20.98
CA TYR A 325 -18.99 -10.26 22.19
C TYR A 325 -18.56 -9.53 23.47
N LEU A 326 -17.34 -8.98 23.47
CA LEU A 326 -16.85 -8.20 24.61
C LEU A 326 -17.72 -6.94 24.83
N LEU A 327 -18.07 -6.23 23.77
CA LEU A 327 -18.92 -5.04 23.82
C LEU A 327 -20.30 -5.37 24.40
N VAL A 328 -20.98 -6.40 23.86
CA VAL A 328 -22.29 -6.84 24.33
C VAL A 328 -22.24 -7.28 25.79
N PHE A 329 -21.22 -8.05 26.17
CA PHE A 329 -21.01 -8.46 27.54
C PHE A 329 -20.86 -7.26 28.48
N LEU A 330 -19.98 -6.31 28.14
CA LEU A 330 -19.77 -5.12 28.98
C LEU A 330 -21.03 -4.24 29.09
N CYS A 331 -21.75 -4.04 27.97
CA CYS A 331 -22.99 -3.27 27.96
C CYS A 331 -24.12 -3.93 28.73
N SER A 332 -24.15 -5.27 28.86
CA SER A 332 -25.17 -6.00 29.60
C SER A 332 -24.87 -6.16 31.08
N LEU A 333 -23.63 -5.96 31.53
CA LEU A 333 -23.26 -6.08 32.95
C LEU A 333 -23.97 -5.09 33.85
N TYR A 334 -24.04 -3.82 33.46
CA TYR A 334 -24.66 -2.78 34.31
C TYR A 334 -26.18 -2.98 34.44
N PRO A 335 -26.95 -3.11 33.32
CA PRO A 335 -28.37 -3.43 33.40
C PRO A 335 -28.63 -4.75 34.14
N GLY A 336 -27.83 -5.76 33.94
CA GLY A 336 -27.92 -7.03 34.64
C GLY A 336 -27.78 -6.90 36.18
N LYS A 337 -26.80 -6.09 36.62
CA LYS A 337 -26.66 -5.76 38.06
C LYS A 337 -27.84 -5.00 38.62
N GLN A 338 -28.43 -4.08 37.88
CA GLN A 338 -29.65 -3.37 38.30
C GLN A 338 -30.85 -4.30 38.43
N ALA A 339 -31.04 -5.19 37.45
CA ALA A 339 -32.09 -6.22 37.56
C ALA A 339 -31.91 -7.12 38.80
N ALA A 340 -30.66 -7.45 39.11
CA ALA A 340 -30.34 -8.21 40.35
C ALA A 340 -30.65 -7.44 41.63
N ALA A 341 -30.69 -6.12 41.61
CA ALA A 341 -30.98 -5.27 42.77
C ALA A 341 -32.48 -5.00 43.01
N ILE A 342 -33.38 -5.47 42.16
CA ILE A 342 -34.83 -5.30 42.31
C ILE A 342 -35.31 -6.06 43.52
N TYR A 343 -35.87 -5.37 44.51
CA TYR A 343 -36.47 -5.96 45.71
C TYR A 343 -37.89 -6.46 45.40
N PRO A 344 -38.24 -7.73 45.78
CA PRO A 344 -39.55 -8.29 45.51
C PRO A 344 -40.73 -7.44 46.05
N ALA A 345 -40.59 -6.90 47.27
CA ALA A 345 -41.62 -6.08 47.90
C ALA A 345 -41.94 -4.79 47.12
N VAL A 346 -40.93 -4.16 46.51
CA VAL A 346 -41.12 -2.95 45.72
C VAL A 346 -41.69 -3.27 44.35
N ALA A 347 -41.23 -4.32 43.71
CA ALA A 347 -41.66 -4.73 42.35
C ALA A 347 -43.12 -5.21 42.29
N LEU A 348 -43.71 -5.65 43.40
CA LEU A 348 -45.09 -6.13 43.46
C LEU A 348 -46.10 -5.08 43.98
N HIS A 349 -45.62 -3.88 44.41
CA HIS A 349 -46.45 -2.78 44.88
C HIS A 349 -46.58 -1.62 43.90
N GLU A 350 -45.90 -1.68 42.75
CA GLU A 350 -45.92 -0.63 41.71
C GLU A 350 -46.96 -0.95 40.60
N ASP A 351 -48.16 -1.50 40.94
CA ASP A 351 -49.33 -1.58 40.06
C ASP A 351 -50.23 -0.37 40.25
#